data_7dfe358434bd9c7929c5dc34a29bc8ee
#
_entry.id   7dfe358434bd9c7929c5dc34a29bc8ee
#
_cell.length_a   1.000
_cell.length_b   1.000
_cell.length_c   1.000
_cell.angle_alpha   90.00
_cell.angle_beta   90.00
_cell.angle_gamma   90.00
#
_symmetry.space_group_name_H-M   'P 1'
#
loop_
_entity.id
_entity.type
_entity.pdbx_description
1 polymer ?
#
loop_
_entity_poly.entity_id
_entity_poly.type
_entity_poly.pdbx_seq_one_letter_code
_entity_poly.pdbx_strand_id
1 'polypeptide(L)'
;MIIMKKIKKQIQNYWDKQPCNIKHSKKKFLSKEYFDEIKKKRYFVEPHIKKFANFQNYRGKNVLEVGCGIGTDAIEFIKNGANYYGIDYSSESIKICKTRLEAYNLKKKKALFFTGDAEYLSNLSELKKIKFDLIYSFGVLHHTPNMKKCFHEIYKLSSKNTIIKIMLYAKNSYKNYMLDITNFRYESQ
;
A
#
# COMPACT_ATOMS: atom_id res chain seq x y z
N MET A 1 -10.31 -7.52 23.83
CA MET A 1 -9.40 -8.31 22.97
C MET A 1 -10.13 -9.06 21.86
N ILE A 2 -11.23 -9.77 22.14
CA ILE A 2 -12.02 -10.55 21.15
C ILE A 2 -12.64 -9.66 20.06
N ILE A 3 -13.28 -8.55 20.44
CA ILE A 3 -13.93 -7.60 19.50
C ILE A 3 -12.91 -7.06 18.47
N MET A 4 -11.74 -6.63 18.91
CA MET A 4 -10.70 -6.11 18.03
C MET A 4 -10.19 -7.15 17.01
N LYS A 5 -10.05 -8.42 17.43
CA LYS A 5 -9.71 -9.52 16.51
C LYS A 5 -10.80 -9.74 15.46
N LYS A 6 -12.08 -9.64 15.84
CA LYS A 6 -13.23 -9.75 14.93
C LYS A 6 -13.22 -8.63 13.89
N ILE A 7 -13.04 -7.39 14.32
CA ILE A 7 -12.95 -6.21 13.44
C ILE A 7 -11.79 -6.38 12.44
N LYS A 8 -10.61 -6.73 12.91
CA LYS A 8 -9.44 -6.96 12.05
C LYS A 8 -9.68 -8.06 11.01
N LYS A 9 -10.35 -9.14 11.41
CA LYS A 9 -10.72 -10.21 10.47
C LYS A 9 -11.72 -9.75 9.41
N GLN A 10 -12.68 -8.92 9.78
CA GLN A 10 -13.63 -8.31 8.84
C GLN A 10 -12.90 -7.40 7.83
N ILE A 11 -11.99 -6.55 8.30
CA ILE A 11 -11.16 -5.68 7.43
C ILE A 11 -10.33 -6.52 6.45
N GLN A 12 -9.66 -7.56 6.95
CA GLN A 12 -8.88 -8.46 6.10
C GLN A 12 -9.74 -9.13 5.03
N ASN A 13 -10.86 -9.74 5.44
CA ASN A 13 -11.78 -10.39 4.53
C ASN A 13 -12.34 -9.44 3.47
N TYR A 14 -12.59 -8.17 3.85
CA TYR A 14 -13.04 -7.16 2.91
C TYR A 14 -11.98 -6.89 1.84
N TRP A 15 -10.73 -6.61 2.24
CA TRP A 15 -9.65 -6.32 1.31
C TRP A 15 -9.20 -7.54 0.51
N ASP A 16 -9.33 -8.76 1.04
CA ASP A 16 -9.09 -10.00 0.29
C ASP A 16 -10.14 -10.20 -0.82
N LYS A 17 -11.41 -9.84 -0.56
CA LYS A 17 -12.48 -9.93 -1.57
C LYS A 17 -12.44 -8.81 -2.61
N GLN A 18 -12.00 -7.62 -2.22
CA GLN A 18 -11.99 -6.43 -3.06
C GLN A 18 -10.67 -5.65 -2.94
N PRO A 19 -9.54 -6.19 -3.41
CA PRO A 19 -8.30 -5.43 -3.47
C PRO A 19 -8.48 -4.09 -4.16
N CYS A 20 -7.84 -3.04 -3.64
CA CYS A 20 -8.03 -1.69 -4.13
C CYS A 20 -7.71 -1.58 -5.64
N ASN A 21 -8.58 -0.91 -6.39
CA ASN A 21 -8.47 -0.70 -7.84
C ASN A 21 -8.61 -1.94 -8.74
N ILE A 22 -8.90 -3.13 -8.20
CA ILE A 22 -8.95 -4.37 -8.98
C ILE A 22 -9.96 -4.33 -10.13
N LYS A 23 -11.05 -3.54 -10.01
CA LYS A 23 -12.11 -3.38 -11.01
C LYS A 23 -11.84 -2.27 -12.04
N HIS A 24 -10.67 -1.64 -12.01
CA HIS A 24 -10.37 -0.48 -12.85
C HIS A 24 -9.92 -0.81 -14.28
N SER A 25 -9.94 -2.08 -14.67
CA SER A 25 -9.62 -2.52 -16.02
C SER A 25 -10.62 -3.54 -16.54
N LYS A 26 -10.85 -3.51 -17.85
CA LYS A 26 -11.62 -4.52 -18.60
C LYS A 26 -10.75 -5.50 -19.39
N LYS A 27 -9.42 -5.33 -19.31
CA LYS A 27 -8.45 -6.22 -19.98
C LYS A 27 -8.37 -7.58 -19.28
N LYS A 28 -7.72 -8.56 -19.93
CA LYS A 28 -7.52 -9.88 -19.34
C LYS A 28 -6.90 -9.76 -17.95
N PHE A 29 -7.59 -10.29 -16.94
CA PHE A 29 -7.20 -10.22 -15.55
C PHE A 29 -5.73 -10.64 -15.35
N LEU A 30 -4.98 -9.86 -14.59
CA LEU A 30 -3.56 -10.04 -14.27
C LEU A 30 -2.58 -9.96 -15.46
N SER A 31 -3.06 -9.60 -16.67
CA SER A 31 -2.14 -9.32 -17.78
C SER A 31 -1.39 -7.99 -17.56
N LYS A 32 -0.32 -7.78 -18.31
CA LYS A 32 0.42 -6.51 -18.29
C LYS A 32 -0.49 -5.34 -18.70
N GLU A 33 -1.32 -5.53 -19.72
CA GLU A 33 -2.28 -4.55 -20.22
C GLU A 33 -3.33 -4.18 -19.16
N TYR A 34 -3.79 -5.17 -18.40
CA TYR A 34 -4.68 -4.97 -17.25
C TYR A 34 -4.04 -4.06 -16.20
N PHE A 35 -2.79 -4.33 -15.84
CA PHE A 35 -2.07 -3.52 -14.87
C PHE A 35 -1.71 -2.12 -15.38
N ASP A 36 -1.42 -1.97 -16.68
CA ASP A 36 -1.14 -0.68 -17.30
C ASP A 36 -2.40 0.21 -17.30
N GLU A 37 -3.59 -0.35 -17.58
CA GLU A 37 -4.86 0.38 -17.53
C GLU A 37 -5.20 0.83 -16.10
N ILE A 38 -5.04 -0.04 -15.11
CA ILE A 38 -5.19 0.31 -13.68
C ILE A 38 -4.25 1.47 -13.30
N LYS A 39 -2.97 1.38 -13.67
CA LYS A 39 -1.98 2.41 -13.39
C LYS A 39 -2.38 3.74 -14.03
N LYS A 40 -2.77 3.71 -15.31
CA LYS A 40 -3.21 4.91 -16.04
C LYS A 40 -4.39 5.57 -15.32
N LYS A 41 -5.41 4.79 -14.95
CA LYS A 41 -6.59 5.32 -14.26
C LYS A 41 -6.25 5.88 -12.88
N ARG A 42 -5.44 5.17 -12.08
CA ARG A 42 -5.02 5.64 -10.76
C ARG A 42 -4.31 7.00 -10.84
N TYR A 43 -3.31 7.13 -11.69
CA TYR A 43 -2.55 8.37 -11.81
C TYR A 43 -3.29 9.49 -12.56
N PHE A 44 -4.35 9.16 -13.28
CA PHE A 44 -5.28 10.15 -13.82
C PHE A 44 -6.16 10.74 -12.71
N VAL A 45 -6.71 9.89 -11.84
CA VAL A 45 -7.58 10.31 -10.73
C VAL A 45 -6.79 10.97 -9.60
N GLU A 46 -5.57 10.51 -9.35
CA GLU A 46 -4.69 10.99 -8.27
C GLU A 46 -3.33 11.45 -8.85
N PRO A 47 -3.30 12.53 -9.67
CA PRO A 47 -2.09 12.95 -10.40
C PRO A 47 -0.94 13.38 -9.50
N HIS A 48 -1.23 13.79 -8.27
CA HIS A 48 -0.26 14.22 -7.27
C HIS A 48 0.60 13.08 -6.73
N ILE A 49 0.21 11.80 -6.90
CA ILE A 49 0.99 10.64 -6.41
C ILE A 49 2.42 10.70 -6.93
N LYS A 50 2.63 10.93 -8.22
CA LYS A 50 3.96 10.91 -8.83
C LYS A 50 4.90 11.93 -8.19
N LYS A 51 4.41 13.15 -7.94
CA LYS A 51 5.18 14.22 -7.27
C LYS A 51 5.42 13.88 -5.81
N PHE A 52 4.40 13.37 -5.12
CA PHE A 52 4.48 13.00 -3.71
C PHE A 52 5.43 11.83 -3.48
N ALA A 53 5.31 10.73 -4.23
CA ALA A 53 6.17 9.56 -4.12
C ALA A 53 7.60 9.87 -4.55
N ASN A 54 7.78 10.60 -5.67
CA ASN A 54 9.08 10.94 -6.25
C ASN A 54 9.96 9.70 -6.48
N PHE A 55 9.39 8.71 -7.19
CA PHE A 55 9.93 7.36 -7.37
C PHE A 55 11.41 7.31 -7.77
N GLN A 56 11.84 8.22 -8.64
CA GLN A 56 13.20 8.25 -9.21
C GLN A 56 14.30 8.61 -8.18
N ASN A 57 13.94 9.28 -7.09
CA ASN A 57 14.92 9.68 -6.04
C ASN A 57 15.36 8.52 -5.14
N TYR A 58 14.81 7.33 -5.34
CA TYR A 58 15.05 6.18 -4.47
C TYR A 58 15.82 5.05 -5.16
N ARG A 59 16.54 5.34 -6.26
CA ARG A 59 17.44 4.37 -6.88
C ARG A 59 18.51 3.87 -5.90
N GLY A 60 18.61 2.55 -5.73
CA GLY A 60 19.53 1.91 -4.79
C GLY A 60 19.15 2.03 -3.31
N LYS A 61 18.12 2.79 -2.99
CA LYS A 61 17.65 3.04 -1.62
C LYS A 61 16.62 2.01 -1.17
N ASN A 62 16.52 1.81 0.14
CA ASN A 62 15.56 0.89 0.75
C ASN A 62 14.23 1.62 0.98
N VAL A 63 13.17 1.16 0.32
CA VAL A 63 11.82 1.73 0.39
C VAL A 63 10.88 0.72 1.02
N LEU A 64 10.23 1.10 2.13
CA LEU A 64 9.11 0.38 2.73
C LEU A 64 7.80 1.04 2.30
N GLU A 65 6.90 0.29 1.68
CA GLU A 65 5.52 0.74 1.44
C GLU A 65 4.56 -0.01 2.35
N VAL A 66 3.84 0.74 3.21
CA VAL A 66 2.83 0.21 4.12
C VAL A 66 1.45 0.36 3.48
N GLY A 67 0.82 -0.77 3.16
CA GLY A 67 -0.43 -0.85 2.40
C GLY A 67 -0.17 -0.76 0.89
N CYS A 68 0.67 -1.65 0.35
CA CYS A 68 1.06 -1.61 -1.06
C CYS A 68 -0.08 -2.00 -2.03
N GLY A 69 -1.21 -2.51 -1.52
CA GLY A 69 -2.33 -2.95 -2.33
C GLY A 69 -1.90 -3.94 -3.41
N ILE A 70 -2.37 -3.74 -4.64
CA ILE A 70 -2.00 -4.56 -5.80
C ILE A 70 -0.71 -4.07 -6.50
N GLY A 71 0.12 -3.27 -5.81
CA GLY A 71 1.48 -2.93 -6.24
C GLY A 71 1.58 -1.88 -7.34
N THR A 72 0.66 -0.93 -7.44
CA THR A 72 0.73 0.09 -8.51
C THR A 72 1.93 1.00 -8.32
N ASP A 73 2.15 1.53 -7.12
CA ASP A 73 3.28 2.40 -6.79
C ASP A 73 4.56 1.57 -6.62
N ALA A 74 4.44 0.33 -6.09
CA ALA A 74 5.52 -0.65 -5.98
C ALA A 74 6.31 -0.80 -7.29
N ILE A 75 5.60 -1.03 -8.41
CA ILE A 75 6.23 -1.21 -9.72
C ILE A 75 7.03 0.03 -10.14
N GLU A 76 6.55 1.23 -9.83
CA GLU A 76 7.28 2.45 -10.18
C GLU A 76 8.55 2.61 -9.33
N PHE A 77 8.52 2.33 -8.02
CA PHE A 77 9.73 2.30 -7.20
C PHE A 77 10.74 1.27 -7.71
N ILE A 78 10.28 0.04 -8.00
CA ILE A 78 11.13 -1.07 -8.45
C ILE A 78 11.74 -0.78 -9.83
N LYS A 79 10.96 -0.23 -10.79
CA LYS A 79 11.46 0.18 -12.12
C LYS A 79 12.53 1.24 -12.02
N ASN A 80 12.41 2.17 -11.08
CA ASN A 80 13.39 3.21 -10.83
C ASN A 80 14.60 2.72 -10.02
N GLY A 81 14.67 1.43 -9.68
CA GLY A 81 15.83 0.79 -9.08
C GLY A 81 15.88 0.85 -7.55
N ALA A 82 14.78 1.08 -6.87
CA ALA A 82 14.70 0.95 -5.41
C ALA A 82 14.84 -0.51 -4.97
N ASN A 83 15.42 -0.74 -3.78
CA ASN A 83 15.26 -1.98 -3.01
C ASN A 83 13.91 -1.87 -2.30
N TYR A 84 12.94 -2.66 -2.72
CA TYR A 84 11.56 -2.43 -2.34
C TYR A 84 11.05 -3.50 -1.35
N TYR A 85 10.30 -3.03 -0.35
CA TYR A 85 9.65 -3.85 0.68
C TYR A 85 8.20 -3.40 0.77
N GLY A 86 7.26 -4.26 0.34
CA GLY A 86 5.82 -3.98 0.38
C GLY A 86 5.12 -4.79 1.44
N ILE A 87 4.24 -4.16 2.20
CA ILE A 87 3.37 -4.81 3.18
C ILE A 87 1.94 -4.48 2.85
N ASP A 88 1.07 -5.48 2.90
CA ASP A 88 -0.38 -5.30 2.86
C ASP A 88 -1.07 -6.26 3.83
N TYR A 89 -2.21 -5.85 4.34
CA TYR A 89 -3.00 -6.69 5.25
C TYR A 89 -3.73 -7.80 4.51
N SER A 90 -4.04 -7.58 3.22
CA SER A 90 -4.65 -8.55 2.32
C SER A 90 -3.60 -9.48 1.71
N SER A 91 -3.76 -10.77 1.97
CA SER A 91 -2.94 -11.80 1.35
C SER A 91 -3.17 -11.91 -0.15
N GLU A 92 -4.38 -11.60 -0.61
CA GLU A 92 -4.73 -11.58 -2.03
C GLU A 92 -4.05 -10.42 -2.76
N SER A 93 -4.02 -9.23 -2.16
CA SER A 93 -3.25 -8.10 -2.68
C SER A 93 -1.77 -8.45 -2.87
N ILE A 94 -1.17 -9.15 -1.91
CA ILE A 94 0.24 -9.57 -2.00
C ILE A 94 0.47 -10.59 -3.14
N LYS A 95 -0.45 -11.53 -3.34
CA LYS A 95 -0.39 -12.46 -4.49
C LYS A 95 -0.43 -11.69 -5.82
N ILE A 96 -1.36 -10.75 -5.94
CA ILE A 96 -1.49 -9.89 -7.13
C ILE A 96 -0.23 -9.06 -7.35
N CYS A 97 0.39 -8.50 -6.29
CA CYS A 97 1.67 -7.81 -6.39
C CYS A 97 2.77 -8.68 -7.01
N LYS A 98 2.90 -9.92 -6.56
CA LYS A 98 3.89 -10.88 -7.08
C LYS A 98 3.63 -11.18 -8.56
N THR A 99 2.38 -11.45 -8.93
CA THR A 99 1.97 -11.65 -10.33
C THR A 99 2.26 -10.41 -11.19
N ARG A 100 2.00 -9.22 -10.65
CA ARG A 100 2.30 -7.96 -11.32
C ARG A 100 3.80 -7.79 -11.59
N LEU A 101 4.65 -8.14 -10.61
CA LEU A 101 6.09 -8.12 -10.79
C LEU A 101 6.55 -9.04 -11.94
N GLU A 102 5.92 -10.22 -12.06
CA GLU A 102 6.14 -11.16 -13.15
C GLU A 102 5.71 -10.59 -14.50
N ALA A 103 4.50 -10.03 -14.58
CA ALA A 103 3.96 -9.44 -15.81
C ALA A 103 4.82 -8.30 -16.37
N TYR A 104 5.61 -7.63 -15.52
CA TYR A 104 6.56 -6.59 -15.93
C TYR A 104 8.00 -7.09 -16.07
N ASN A 105 8.28 -8.41 -15.99
CA ASN A 105 9.62 -9.01 -16.05
C ASN A 105 10.59 -8.43 -15.00
N LEU A 106 10.11 -8.17 -13.80
CA LEU A 106 10.89 -7.56 -12.72
C LEU A 106 11.30 -8.52 -11.59
N LYS A 107 11.11 -9.84 -11.76
CA LYS A 107 11.45 -10.86 -10.76
C LYS A 107 12.91 -10.81 -10.26
N LYS A 108 13.84 -10.40 -11.12
CA LYS A 108 15.27 -10.27 -10.78
C LYS A 108 15.61 -9.02 -9.96
N LYS A 109 14.65 -8.13 -9.74
CA LYS A 109 14.84 -6.93 -8.92
C LYS A 109 14.68 -7.26 -7.44
N LYS A 110 15.36 -6.49 -6.59
CA LYS A 110 15.27 -6.65 -5.14
C LYS A 110 13.92 -6.09 -4.65
N ALA A 111 12.90 -6.95 -4.60
CA ALA A 111 11.56 -6.62 -4.15
C ALA A 111 11.00 -7.77 -3.30
N LEU A 112 10.57 -7.44 -2.10
CA LEU A 112 9.97 -8.39 -1.16
C LEU A 112 8.58 -7.91 -0.76
N PHE A 113 7.65 -8.85 -0.66
CA PHE A 113 6.26 -8.58 -0.31
C PHE A 113 5.82 -9.46 0.85
N PHE A 114 5.21 -8.85 1.85
CA PHE A 114 4.78 -9.50 3.08
C PHE A 114 3.29 -9.25 3.33
N THR A 115 2.58 -10.28 3.76
CA THR A 115 1.28 -10.08 4.39
C THR A 115 1.53 -9.67 5.84
N GLY A 116 1.01 -8.51 6.25
CA GLY A 116 1.27 -7.99 7.59
C GLY A 116 0.32 -6.89 8.01
N ASP A 117 0.20 -6.71 9.31
CA ASP A 117 -0.63 -5.69 9.93
C ASP A 117 0.20 -4.44 10.21
N ALA A 118 -0.24 -3.28 9.68
CA ALA A 118 0.41 -2.00 9.90
C ALA A 118 0.53 -1.61 11.39
N GLU A 119 -0.34 -2.14 12.24
CA GLU A 119 -0.27 -1.94 13.69
C GLU A 119 0.79 -2.82 14.39
N TYR A 120 1.49 -3.68 13.66
CA TYR A 120 2.46 -4.65 14.20
C TYR A 120 3.64 -4.89 13.25
N LEU A 121 4.12 -3.84 12.55
CA LEU A 121 5.21 -3.95 11.57
C LEU A 121 6.49 -4.51 12.19
N SER A 122 6.77 -4.16 13.44
CA SER A 122 7.93 -4.66 14.17
C SER A 122 7.87 -6.17 14.49
N ASN A 123 6.75 -6.85 14.25
CA ASN A 123 6.68 -8.31 14.36
C ASN A 123 7.31 -9.03 13.15
N LEU A 124 7.49 -8.33 12.03
CA LEU A 124 8.19 -8.85 10.86
C LEU A 124 9.70 -8.75 11.08
N SER A 125 10.32 -9.86 11.45
CA SER A 125 11.76 -9.92 11.79
C SER A 125 12.65 -9.44 10.65
N GLU A 126 12.22 -9.68 9.40
CA GLU A 126 12.90 -9.30 8.18
C GLU A 126 13.06 -7.79 8.05
N LEU A 127 12.11 -7.02 8.56
CA LEU A 127 12.14 -5.56 8.48
C LEU A 127 13.06 -4.91 9.50
N LYS A 128 13.22 -5.53 10.68
CA LYS A 128 14.02 -4.96 11.79
C LYS A 128 15.50 -4.75 11.43
N LYS A 129 16.01 -5.53 10.50
CA LYS A 129 17.43 -5.49 10.09
C LYS A 129 17.68 -4.49 8.95
N ILE A 130 16.61 -3.88 8.41
CA ILE A 130 16.69 -2.98 7.26
C ILE A 130 16.71 -1.54 7.75
N LYS A 131 17.68 -0.77 7.29
CA LYS A 131 17.65 0.69 7.42
C LYS A 131 16.90 1.23 6.20
N PHE A 132 15.72 1.81 6.44
CA PHE A 132 14.89 2.38 5.39
C PHE A 132 15.28 3.84 5.12
N ASP A 133 15.42 4.18 3.83
CA ASP A 133 15.57 5.56 3.37
C ASP A 133 14.22 6.26 3.22
N LEU A 134 13.19 5.47 2.84
CA LEU A 134 11.80 5.93 2.74
C LEU A 134 10.86 4.93 3.41
N ILE A 135 9.94 5.44 4.22
CA ILE A 135 8.72 4.73 4.61
C ILE A 135 7.55 5.50 3.99
N TYR A 136 6.82 4.82 3.12
CA TYR A 136 5.75 5.38 2.31
C TYR A 136 4.42 4.70 2.62
N SER A 137 3.35 5.48 2.75
CA SER A 137 1.98 4.96 2.89
C SER A 137 0.99 5.93 2.26
N PHE A 138 0.18 5.46 1.33
CA PHE A 138 -0.72 6.32 0.58
C PHE A 138 -2.18 5.84 0.69
N GLY A 139 -2.99 6.54 1.47
CA GLY A 139 -4.41 6.29 1.60
C GLY A 139 -4.76 5.01 2.39
N VAL A 140 -3.97 4.61 3.38
CA VAL A 140 -4.07 3.32 4.06
C VAL A 140 -4.32 3.42 5.55
N LEU A 141 -3.49 4.16 6.30
CA LEU A 141 -3.44 4.05 7.76
C LEU A 141 -4.75 4.44 8.46
N HIS A 142 -5.56 5.31 7.86
CA HIS A 142 -6.87 5.69 8.39
C HIS A 142 -7.94 4.59 8.28
N HIS A 143 -7.64 3.49 7.58
CA HIS A 143 -8.49 2.30 7.54
C HIS A 143 -8.12 1.27 8.62
N THR A 144 -7.08 1.54 9.43
CA THR A 144 -6.71 0.66 10.54
C THR A 144 -7.50 1.02 11.81
N PRO A 145 -7.85 0.05 12.65
CA PRO A 145 -8.53 0.32 13.92
C PRO A 145 -7.73 1.22 14.87
N ASN A 146 -6.41 1.17 14.81
CA ASN A 146 -5.55 1.99 15.65
C ASN A 146 -4.42 2.66 14.85
N MET A 147 -4.77 3.75 14.18
CA MET A 147 -3.83 4.54 13.37
C MET A 147 -2.64 5.06 14.20
N LYS A 148 -2.84 5.45 15.46
CA LYS A 148 -1.73 5.90 16.35
C LYS A 148 -0.69 4.80 16.52
N LYS A 149 -1.12 3.55 16.63
CA LYS A 149 -0.21 2.41 16.72
C LYS A 149 0.59 2.22 15.43
N CYS A 150 -0.03 2.44 14.27
CA CYS A 150 0.69 2.38 13.00
C CYS A 150 1.83 3.42 12.95
N PHE A 151 1.58 4.66 13.38
CA PHE A 151 2.65 5.68 13.48
C PHE A 151 3.77 5.25 14.42
N HIS A 152 3.43 4.64 15.55
CA HIS A 152 4.44 4.14 16.49
C HIS A 152 5.29 3.00 15.89
N GLU A 153 4.67 2.09 15.15
CA GLU A 153 5.38 1.02 14.44
C GLU A 153 6.27 1.56 13.31
N ILE A 154 5.80 2.55 12.56
CA ILE A 154 6.60 3.26 11.55
C ILE A 154 7.81 3.94 12.21
N TYR A 155 7.60 4.61 13.33
CA TYR A 155 8.69 5.25 14.09
C TYR A 155 9.76 4.25 14.53
N LYS A 156 9.37 3.07 15.04
CA LYS A 156 10.31 2.00 15.42
C LYS A 156 11.19 1.51 14.28
N LEU A 157 10.68 1.54 13.04
CA LEU A 157 11.41 1.12 11.84
C LEU A 157 12.19 2.28 11.21
N SER A 158 11.98 3.50 11.65
CA SER A 158 12.67 4.68 11.14
C SER A 158 14.00 4.92 11.83
N SER A 159 14.86 5.68 11.18
CA SER A 159 16.11 6.20 11.70
C SER A 159 16.17 7.72 11.48
N LYS A 160 17.19 8.40 12.01
CA LYS A 160 17.35 9.86 11.87
C LYS A 160 17.27 10.35 10.41
N ASN A 161 17.68 9.52 9.46
CA ASN A 161 17.75 9.88 8.04
C ASN A 161 16.58 9.31 7.22
N THR A 162 15.64 8.60 7.85
CA THR A 162 14.48 8.03 7.17
C THR A 162 13.49 9.12 6.80
N ILE A 163 13.15 9.25 5.52
CA ILE A 163 12.03 10.09 5.07
C ILE A 163 10.74 9.31 5.28
N ILE A 164 9.75 9.95 5.90
CA ILE A 164 8.42 9.37 6.08
C ILE A 164 7.44 10.18 5.25
N LYS A 165 6.73 9.51 4.33
CA LYS A 165 5.68 10.10 3.49
C LYS A 165 4.37 9.36 3.72
N ILE A 166 3.42 10.03 4.34
CA ILE A 166 2.10 9.46 4.63
C ILE A 166 1.03 10.37 4.05
N MET A 167 0.13 9.81 3.25
CA MET A 167 -1.08 10.47 2.80
C MET A 167 -2.29 9.86 3.53
N LEU A 168 -3.11 10.71 4.10
CA LEU A 168 -4.36 10.35 4.74
C LEU A 168 -5.51 11.14 4.11
N TYR A 169 -6.72 10.59 4.14
CA TYR A 169 -7.90 11.35 3.74
C TYR A 169 -8.29 12.33 4.84
N ALA A 170 -8.53 13.57 4.46
CA ALA A 170 -9.05 14.57 5.39
C ALA A 170 -10.49 14.23 5.77
N LYS A 171 -10.84 14.36 7.06
CA LYS A 171 -12.18 14.06 7.58
C LYS A 171 -13.28 14.84 6.84
N ASN A 172 -13.01 16.10 6.49
CA ASN A 172 -13.95 17.01 5.80
C ASN A 172 -13.57 17.19 4.32
N SER A 173 -13.10 16.15 3.66
CA SER A 173 -12.76 16.23 2.22
C SER A 173 -14.00 16.05 1.36
N TYR A 174 -13.97 16.64 0.14
CA TYR A 174 -14.99 16.41 -0.89
C TYR A 174 -15.26 14.92 -1.14
N LYS A 175 -14.21 14.10 -1.09
CA LYS A 175 -14.33 12.64 -1.24
C LYS A 175 -15.19 12.01 -0.13
N ASN A 176 -15.01 12.42 1.14
CA ASN A 176 -15.84 11.94 2.24
C ASN A 176 -17.26 12.44 2.11
N TYR A 177 -17.45 13.70 1.72
CA TYR A 177 -18.78 14.27 1.45
C TYR A 177 -19.52 13.47 0.36
N MET A 178 -18.86 13.15 -0.75
CA MET A 178 -19.45 12.33 -1.82
C MET A 178 -19.76 10.90 -1.37
N LEU A 179 -18.92 10.29 -0.54
CA LEU A 179 -19.19 8.97 0.05
C LEU A 179 -20.39 9.01 0.98
N ASP A 180 -20.56 10.09 1.73
CA ASP A 180 -21.73 10.30 2.62
C ASP A 180 -23.04 10.44 1.83
N ILE A 181 -23.05 11.19 0.72
CA ILE A 181 -24.23 11.37 -0.14
C ILE A 181 -24.61 10.06 -0.85
N THR A 182 -23.64 9.25 -1.27
CA THR A 182 -23.89 8.03 -2.05
C THR A 182 -24.17 6.80 -1.18
N ASN A 183 -24.32 6.94 0.14
CA ASN A 183 -24.48 5.83 1.10
C ASN A 183 -23.42 4.73 0.99
N PHE A 184 -22.26 5.02 0.41
CA PHE A 184 -21.10 4.14 0.41
C PHE A 184 -20.27 4.34 1.69
N ARG A 185 -20.92 4.55 2.82
CA ARG A 185 -20.24 4.46 4.11
C ARG A 185 -19.87 3.01 4.37
N TYR A 186 -18.59 2.78 4.56
CA TYR A 186 -18.17 1.72 5.43
C TYR A 186 -18.72 2.03 6.81
N GLU A 187 -19.68 1.25 7.27
CA GLU A 187 -20.05 1.24 8.67
C GLU A 187 -18.85 0.72 9.46
N SER A 188 -17.98 1.64 9.83
CA SER A 188 -17.04 1.45 10.93
C SER A 188 -17.86 1.72 12.20
N GLN A 189 -18.64 0.74 12.62
CA GLN A 189 -19.13 0.63 13.99
C GLN A 189 -18.13 -0.11 14.84
#